data_435c80877dffaa9c0a4c58dab88ea793
#
_entry.id   435c80877dffaa9c0a4c58dab88ea793
#
_cell.length_a   1.000
_cell.length_b   1.000
_cell.length_c   1.000
_cell.angle_alpha   90.00
_cell.angle_beta   90.00
_cell.angle_gamma   90.00
#
_symmetry.space_group_name_H-M   'P 1'
#
loop_
_entity.id
_entity.type
_entity.pdbx_description
1 polymer ?
#
loop_
_entity_poly.entity_id
_entity_poly.type
_entity_poly.pdbx_seq_one_letter_code
_entity_poly.pdbx_strand_id
1 'polypeptide(L)'
;VDRAARRERGARNEGTQMTRDDEAAWRIGILYSRSGVTDATESEHFFGTVLAIEEINASAGVAGRLLDPVAYDPKCDADEYRRLATRMLQEDDVTVIFGCSTSSSRKAVLPVIERNNALLWYCSIYEGFEYSPNVIYTGAVPNQNSMQLAAWLLRNRGRRFFLVGADYIYPRESNRIMRDIVEEHGGEIVDEVYLPSDAEPAALETVVAEIARMRPDVVFSTLIGRGARAFYKLYRDHGLDPADIPIASLTMTEGEIRMIGPALCGGHIVSATYVNSLDNPGNRRFLQAWRARFGDQPASMWSEMAYNQVHLFALALARAQSLDTSKLVDAVHEVEFDSPEGLLRIDAGNNHAMLTPRVAMCKPDGTFDVVWEGREPVKPDPYLTTYGFAEFWLDGDSA
;
A
#
# COMPACT_ATOMS: atom_id res chain seq x y z
N VAL A 1 -2.87 -63.56 -57.72
CA VAL A 1 -2.97 -63.67 -56.32
C VAL A 1 -2.53 -62.33 -55.71
N ASP A 2 -3.47 -61.60 -55.22
CA ASP A 2 -3.33 -60.58 -54.12
C ASP A 2 -2.58 -59.27 -54.39
N ARG A 3 -3.26 -58.33 -55.02
CA ARG A 3 -2.97 -56.85 -54.92
C ARG A 3 -4.16 -55.97 -55.28
N ALA A 4 -5.29 -56.18 -54.63
CA ALA A 4 -6.45 -55.32 -54.84
C ALA A 4 -7.33 -55.19 -53.57
N ALA A 5 -6.75 -54.81 -52.46
CA ALA A 5 -7.57 -54.55 -51.21
C ALA A 5 -6.81 -53.65 -50.27
N ARG A 6 -6.45 -52.43 -50.72
CA ARG A 6 -6.00 -51.31 -49.79
C ARG A 6 -6.13 -49.99 -50.49
N ARG A 7 -7.35 -49.55 -50.76
CA ARG A 7 -7.66 -48.14 -51.05
C ARG A 7 -9.15 -47.93 -50.84
N GLU A 8 -9.56 -47.88 -49.59
CA GLU A 8 -10.80 -47.23 -49.18
C GLU A 8 -10.92 -47.29 -47.65
N ARG A 9 -10.18 -46.45 -46.95
CA ARG A 9 -10.46 -45.96 -45.59
C ARG A 9 -9.55 -44.80 -45.29
N GLY A 10 -10.04 -43.58 -45.42
CA GLY A 10 -9.26 -42.40 -45.07
C GLY A 10 -9.95 -41.08 -45.39
N ALA A 11 -11.25 -41.01 -45.26
CA ALA A 11 -11.93 -39.70 -45.15
C ALA A 11 -12.56 -39.65 -43.78
N ARG A 12 -11.79 -39.31 -42.77
CA ARG A 12 -12.30 -38.96 -41.47
C ARG A 12 -11.97 -37.47 -41.23
N ASN A 13 -13.06 -36.72 -41.25
CA ASN A 13 -13.36 -35.62 -40.35
C ASN A 13 -12.14 -34.99 -39.63
N GLU A 14 -11.46 -34.09 -40.27
CA GLU A 14 -10.72 -33.04 -39.59
C GLU A 14 -11.70 -31.94 -39.21
N GLY A 15 -12.56 -32.25 -38.24
CA GLY A 15 -13.19 -31.23 -37.41
C GLY A 15 -12.10 -30.61 -36.55
N THR A 16 -11.65 -29.46 -36.94
CA THR A 16 -10.74 -28.61 -36.17
C THR A 16 -11.34 -28.39 -34.77
N GLN A 17 -10.92 -29.22 -33.84
CA GLN A 17 -11.01 -28.96 -32.44
C GLN A 17 -9.95 -27.85 -32.20
N MET A 18 -10.38 -26.57 -32.32
CA MET A 18 -9.61 -25.47 -31.80
C MET A 18 -9.48 -25.75 -30.29
N THR A 19 -8.30 -26.18 -29.90
CA THR A 19 -7.91 -26.29 -28.51
C THR A 19 -7.89 -24.86 -27.96
N ARG A 20 -8.53 -24.66 -26.79
CA ARG A 20 -8.58 -23.41 -26.01
C ARG A 20 -7.20 -22.93 -25.54
N ASP A 21 -6.10 -23.41 -26.09
CA ASP A 21 -4.72 -23.21 -25.61
C ASP A 21 -3.91 -22.18 -26.41
N ASP A 22 -4.51 -21.43 -27.36
CA ASP A 22 -3.74 -20.55 -28.27
C ASP A 22 -4.01 -19.04 -28.11
N GLU A 23 -4.75 -18.57 -27.14
CA GLU A 23 -4.68 -17.16 -26.76
C GLU A 23 -3.66 -17.00 -25.62
N ALA A 24 -2.50 -16.43 -25.93
CA ALA A 24 -1.44 -16.19 -24.96
C ALA A 24 -1.98 -15.46 -23.72
N ALA A 25 -1.66 -15.95 -22.52
CA ALA A 25 -2.04 -15.33 -21.25
C ALA A 25 -1.55 -13.86 -21.16
N TRP A 26 -2.17 -13.06 -20.32
CA TRP A 26 -1.70 -11.72 -19.99
C TRP A 26 -0.50 -11.81 -19.05
N ARG A 27 0.71 -11.64 -19.56
CA ARG A 27 1.93 -11.74 -18.77
C ARG A 27 2.16 -10.47 -17.98
N ILE A 28 2.34 -10.61 -16.65
CA ILE A 28 2.51 -9.50 -15.70
C ILE A 28 3.64 -9.80 -14.72
N GLY A 29 4.27 -8.75 -14.18
CA GLY A 29 5.36 -8.87 -13.20
C GLY A 29 4.88 -8.64 -11.77
N ILE A 30 5.47 -9.38 -10.81
CA ILE A 30 5.33 -9.13 -9.37
C ILE A 30 6.72 -8.92 -8.78
N LEU A 31 6.97 -7.72 -8.23
CA LEU A 31 8.29 -7.32 -7.75
C LEU A 31 8.20 -6.77 -6.32
N TYR A 32 8.01 -7.66 -5.36
CA TYR A 32 7.99 -7.36 -3.92
C TYR A 32 9.01 -8.21 -3.18
N SER A 33 9.69 -7.63 -2.19
CA SER A 33 10.62 -8.34 -1.31
C SER A 33 9.88 -9.25 -0.34
N ARG A 34 10.33 -10.51 -0.26
CA ARG A 34 9.82 -11.51 0.70
C ARG A 34 10.90 -11.90 1.71
N SER A 35 12.02 -11.22 1.65
CA SER A 35 13.14 -11.32 2.57
C SER A 35 13.82 -9.96 2.72
N GLY A 36 14.45 -9.68 3.88
CA GLY A 36 15.12 -8.42 4.18
C GLY A 36 14.36 -7.56 5.19
N VAL A 37 14.69 -6.26 5.27
CA VAL A 37 14.22 -5.38 6.35
C VAL A 37 12.74 -4.97 6.23
N THR A 38 12.15 -5.03 5.05
CA THR A 38 10.75 -4.69 4.77
C THR A 38 9.90 -5.92 4.39
N ASP A 39 10.45 -7.14 4.64
CA ASP A 39 9.83 -8.40 4.24
C ASP A 39 8.40 -8.59 4.78
N ALA A 40 8.12 -8.13 5.99
CA ALA A 40 6.80 -8.21 6.59
C ALA A 40 5.75 -7.45 5.76
N THR A 41 6.00 -6.16 5.49
CA THR A 41 5.12 -5.30 4.68
C THR A 41 5.00 -5.79 3.24
N GLU A 42 6.14 -6.09 2.61
CA GLU A 42 6.15 -6.46 1.20
C GLU A 42 5.60 -7.87 0.94
N SER A 43 5.70 -8.79 1.92
CA SER A 43 5.01 -10.08 1.84
C SER A 43 3.49 -9.91 1.85
N GLU A 44 2.96 -8.96 2.61
CA GLU A 44 1.53 -8.65 2.58
C GLU A 44 1.09 -8.07 1.22
N HIS A 45 1.88 -7.18 0.60
CA HIS A 45 1.64 -6.73 -0.77
C HIS A 45 1.64 -7.91 -1.75
N PHE A 46 2.63 -8.80 -1.63
CA PHE A 46 2.71 -10.00 -2.47
C PHE A 46 1.47 -10.89 -2.31
N PHE A 47 1.04 -11.16 -1.08
CA PHE A 47 -0.13 -12.01 -0.83
C PHE A 47 -1.43 -11.38 -1.33
N GLY A 48 -1.62 -10.07 -1.15
CA GLY A 48 -2.77 -9.34 -1.71
C GLY A 48 -2.82 -9.41 -3.23
N THR A 49 -1.66 -9.20 -3.88
CA THR A 49 -1.52 -9.33 -5.34
C THR A 49 -1.86 -10.74 -5.82
N VAL A 50 -1.33 -11.78 -5.17
CA VAL A 50 -1.58 -13.19 -5.52
C VAL A 50 -3.06 -13.54 -5.34
N LEU A 51 -3.69 -13.12 -4.24
CA LEU A 51 -5.12 -13.38 -4.01
C LEU A 51 -5.98 -12.81 -5.12
N ALA A 52 -5.75 -11.56 -5.51
CA ALA A 52 -6.50 -10.93 -6.59
C ALA A 52 -6.30 -11.65 -7.94
N ILE A 53 -5.06 -12.04 -8.28
CA ILE A 53 -4.78 -12.81 -9.50
C ILE A 53 -5.50 -14.17 -9.48
N GLU A 54 -5.47 -14.89 -8.35
CA GLU A 54 -6.15 -16.18 -8.19
C GLU A 54 -7.68 -16.03 -8.38
N GLU A 55 -8.31 -15.00 -7.81
CA GLU A 55 -9.75 -14.73 -7.98
C GLU A 55 -10.11 -14.38 -9.42
N ILE A 56 -9.34 -13.50 -10.06
CA ILE A 56 -9.56 -13.12 -11.45
C ILE A 56 -9.41 -14.35 -12.36
N ASN A 57 -8.39 -15.16 -12.16
CA ASN A 57 -8.16 -16.36 -12.94
C ASN A 57 -9.23 -17.44 -12.71
N ALA A 58 -9.74 -17.58 -11.48
CA ALA A 58 -10.85 -18.47 -11.19
C ALA A 58 -12.16 -18.06 -11.90
N SER A 59 -12.28 -16.78 -12.27
CA SER A 59 -13.41 -16.21 -13.03
C SER A 59 -13.15 -16.17 -14.54
N ALA A 60 -12.27 -17.04 -15.07
CA ALA A 60 -11.83 -17.13 -16.47
C ALA A 60 -10.91 -15.99 -16.96
N GLY A 61 -10.23 -15.33 -16.05
CA GLY A 61 -9.26 -14.28 -16.35
C GLY A 61 -9.88 -12.99 -16.88
N VAL A 62 -9.13 -12.22 -17.65
CA VAL A 62 -9.56 -10.97 -18.27
C VAL A 62 -9.78 -11.21 -19.77
N ALA A 63 -10.98 -10.97 -20.25
CA ALA A 63 -11.38 -11.21 -21.63
C ALA A 63 -11.10 -12.65 -22.11
N GLY A 64 -11.26 -13.65 -21.23
CA GLY A 64 -11.04 -15.05 -21.52
C GLY A 64 -9.57 -15.51 -21.45
N ARG A 65 -8.64 -14.64 -21.10
CA ARG A 65 -7.22 -14.91 -20.96
C ARG A 65 -6.78 -14.80 -19.51
N LEU A 66 -6.02 -15.77 -19.02
CA LEU A 66 -5.52 -15.76 -17.64
C LEU A 66 -4.41 -14.71 -17.45
N LEU A 67 -4.28 -14.20 -16.23
CA LEU A 67 -3.10 -13.46 -15.79
C LEU A 67 -1.98 -14.46 -15.49
N ASP A 68 -0.81 -14.28 -16.11
CA ASP A 68 0.38 -15.14 -15.95
C ASP A 68 1.48 -14.35 -15.22
N PRO A 69 1.64 -14.52 -13.89
CA PRO A 69 2.58 -13.72 -13.12
C PRO A 69 4.00 -14.26 -13.17
N VAL A 70 4.97 -13.41 -13.51
CA VAL A 70 6.41 -13.60 -13.29
C VAL A 70 6.80 -12.89 -11.99
N ALA A 71 7.26 -13.63 -10.98
CA ALA A 71 7.53 -13.08 -9.65
C ALA A 71 9.00 -13.19 -9.24
N TYR A 72 9.58 -12.10 -8.74
CA TYR A 72 10.93 -12.04 -8.19
C TYR A 72 10.95 -11.49 -6.77
N ASP A 73 12.02 -11.83 -6.02
CA ASP A 73 12.30 -11.33 -4.68
C ASP A 73 13.57 -10.46 -4.73
N PRO A 74 13.45 -9.12 -4.70
CA PRO A 74 14.60 -8.20 -4.74
C PRO A 74 15.29 -8.01 -3.37
N LYS A 75 14.82 -8.65 -2.29
CA LYS A 75 15.46 -8.71 -0.96
C LYS A 75 15.73 -7.35 -0.33
N CYS A 76 14.86 -6.38 -0.55
CA CYS A 76 14.97 -4.99 -0.09
C CYS A 76 16.22 -4.25 -0.62
N ASP A 77 16.85 -4.75 -1.67
CA ASP A 77 18.02 -4.13 -2.29
C ASP A 77 17.61 -3.34 -3.54
N ALA A 78 17.91 -2.02 -3.55
CA ALA A 78 17.50 -1.13 -4.64
C ALA A 78 18.14 -1.48 -5.98
N ASP A 79 19.38 -2.00 -6.00
CA ASP A 79 20.06 -2.43 -7.21
C ASP A 79 19.46 -3.73 -7.74
N GLU A 80 19.06 -4.65 -6.85
CA GLU A 80 18.33 -5.85 -7.22
C GLU A 80 16.93 -5.53 -7.77
N TYR A 81 16.21 -4.56 -7.19
CA TYR A 81 14.95 -4.06 -7.76
C TYR A 81 15.15 -3.59 -9.20
N ARG A 82 16.15 -2.75 -9.44
CA ARG A 82 16.47 -2.24 -10.79
C ARG A 82 16.86 -3.38 -11.74
N ARG A 83 17.71 -4.31 -11.30
CA ARG A 83 18.19 -5.45 -12.10
C ARG A 83 17.04 -6.37 -12.48
N LEU A 84 16.18 -6.73 -11.52
CA LEU A 84 15.06 -7.64 -11.75
C LEU A 84 13.94 -6.99 -12.58
N ALA A 85 13.64 -5.71 -12.38
CA ALA A 85 12.74 -4.97 -13.27
C ALA A 85 13.26 -4.97 -14.73
N THR A 86 14.56 -4.72 -14.91
CA THR A 86 15.19 -4.78 -16.25
C THR A 86 15.03 -6.16 -16.86
N ARG A 87 15.26 -7.22 -16.09
CA ARG A 87 15.09 -8.60 -16.55
C ARG A 87 13.65 -8.89 -16.96
N MET A 88 12.66 -8.51 -16.13
CA MET A 88 11.23 -8.68 -16.45
C MET A 88 10.88 -8.06 -17.81
N LEU A 89 11.38 -6.84 -18.07
CA LEU A 89 11.06 -6.10 -19.28
C LEU A 89 11.82 -6.60 -20.53
N GLN A 90 13.04 -7.13 -20.38
CA GLN A 90 13.92 -7.46 -21.51
C GLN A 90 14.02 -8.95 -21.80
N GLU A 91 13.79 -9.82 -20.82
CA GLU A 91 13.98 -11.26 -20.95
C GLU A 91 12.67 -12.04 -20.76
N ASP A 92 11.75 -11.54 -19.91
CA ASP A 92 10.55 -12.28 -19.52
C ASP A 92 9.27 -11.81 -20.23
N ASP A 93 9.37 -10.88 -21.19
CA ASP A 93 8.24 -10.32 -21.96
C ASP A 93 7.12 -9.70 -21.07
N VAL A 94 7.51 -9.04 -19.99
CA VAL A 94 6.62 -8.35 -19.06
C VAL A 94 6.65 -6.85 -19.37
N THR A 95 5.48 -6.21 -19.49
CA THR A 95 5.36 -4.75 -19.69
C THR A 95 4.62 -4.04 -18.54
N VAL A 96 3.94 -4.80 -17.69
CA VAL A 96 3.22 -4.30 -16.52
C VAL A 96 3.78 -4.96 -15.26
N ILE A 97 4.22 -4.16 -14.29
CA ILE A 97 4.81 -4.63 -13.04
C ILE A 97 3.99 -4.12 -11.86
N PHE A 98 3.57 -5.02 -10.97
CA PHE A 98 3.06 -4.72 -9.63
C PHE A 98 4.22 -4.83 -8.66
N GLY A 99 4.62 -3.71 -8.04
CA GLY A 99 5.83 -3.82 -7.24
C GLY A 99 6.32 -2.53 -6.62
N CYS A 100 7.42 -2.68 -5.91
CA CYS A 100 8.04 -1.69 -5.08
C CYS A 100 7.19 -1.34 -3.84
N SER A 101 7.83 -1.06 -2.74
CA SER A 101 7.18 -0.62 -1.51
C SER A 101 7.83 0.64 -0.96
N THR A 102 9.15 0.66 -0.85
CA THR A 102 9.87 1.83 -0.38
C THR A 102 10.06 2.86 -1.49
N SER A 103 10.21 4.12 -1.13
CA SER A 103 10.56 5.19 -2.08
C SER A 103 11.89 4.95 -2.77
N SER A 104 12.85 4.31 -2.09
CA SER A 104 14.14 3.93 -2.68
C SER A 104 14.00 2.86 -3.77
N SER A 105 13.20 1.81 -3.54
CA SER A 105 12.94 0.78 -4.56
C SER A 105 12.20 1.34 -5.76
N ARG A 106 11.17 2.20 -5.54
CA ARG A 106 10.44 2.86 -6.63
C ARG A 106 11.39 3.74 -7.45
N LYS A 107 12.18 4.61 -6.82
CA LYS A 107 13.15 5.49 -7.50
C LYS A 107 14.23 4.73 -8.26
N ALA A 108 14.63 3.55 -7.81
CA ALA A 108 15.58 2.69 -8.53
C ALA A 108 14.96 2.06 -9.79
N VAL A 109 13.67 1.73 -9.74
CA VAL A 109 12.94 1.06 -10.84
C VAL A 109 12.40 2.07 -11.86
N LEU A 110 11.96 3.24 -11.43
CA LEU A 110 11.30 4.25 -12.26
C LEU A 110 12.04 4.56 -13.58
N PRO A 111 13.36 4.82 -13.60
CA PRO A 111 14.07 5.07 -14.87
C PRO A 111 14.08 3.88 -15.83
N VAL A 112 13.93 2.66 -15.32
CA VAL A 112 13.83 1.45 -16.15
C VAL A 112 12.44 1.36 -16.77
N ILE A 113 11.41 1.61 -15.99
CA ILE A 113 10.01 1.65 -16.43
C ILE A 113 9.83 2.68 -17.55
N GLU A 114 10.25 3.93 -17.32
CA GLU A 114 10.08 5.02 -18.29
C GLU A 114 10.83 4.77 -19.61
N ARG A 115 12.10 4.33 -19.54
CA ARG A 115 12.90 4.05 -20.75
C ARG A 115 12.33 2.93 -21.62
N ASN A 116 11.62 1.97 -21.03
CA ASN A 116 11.00 0.87 -21.75
C ASN A 116 9.51 1.12 -22.06
N ASN A 117 8.98 2.29 -21.73
CA ASN A 117 7.55 2.62 -21.81
C ASN A 117 6.66 1.53 -21.19
N ALA A 118 7.12 0.95 -20.07
CA ALA A 118 6.38 -0.02 -19.29
C ALA A 118 5.45 0.67 -18.28
N LEU A 119 4.61 -0.07 -17.57
CA LEU A 119 3.70 0.45 -16.56
C LEU A 119 3.99 -0.16 -15.19
N LEU A 120 4.27 0.69 -14.20
CA LEU A 120 4.39 0.28 -12.80
C LEU A 120 3.09 0.57 -12.06
N TRP A 121 2.57 -0.41 -11.35
CA TRP A 121 1.51 -0.26 -10.36
C TRP A 121 2.14 -0.23 -8.97
N TYR A 122 2.06 0.92 -8.32
CA TYR A 122 2.67 1.20 -7.02
C TYR A 122 1.60 1.46 -5.96
N CYS A 123 1.43 0.54 -5.02
CA CYS A 123 0.35 0.59 -4.04
C CYS A 123 0.75 1.16 -2.68
N SER A 124 2.03 1.32 -2.40
CA SER A 124 2.48 1.76 -1.09
C SER A 124 2.22 3.25 -0.85
N ILE A 125 1.94 3.62 0.41
CA ILE A 125 1.94 5.04 0.81
C ILE A 125 3.33 5.64 0.60
N TYR A 126 3.40 6.93 0.29
CA TYR A 126 4.68 7.59 0.08
C TYR A 126 4.61 9.10 0.36
N GLU A 127 5.78 9.74 0.39
CA GLU A 127 5.96 11.15 0.74
C GLU A 127 5.43 12.15 -0.29
N GLY A 128 4.98 11.70 -1.46
CA GLY A 128 4.61 12.58 -2.57
C GLY A 128 5.82 13.08 -3.37
N PHE A 129 5.71 14.26 -3.96
CA PHE A 129 6.72 14.98 -4.74
C PHE A 129 7.25 14.20 -5.95
N GLU A 130 6.42 13.34 -6.52
CA GLU A 130 6.74 12.55 -7.70
C GLU A 130 5.46 12.31 -8.53
N TYR A 131 5.64 12.34 -9.84
CA TYR A 131 4.67 11.93 -10.85
C TYR A 131 5.39 11.31 -12.04
N SER A 132 4.85 10.24 -12.57
CA SER A 132 5.27 9.66 -13.85
C SER A 132 4.05 9.19 -14.64
N PRO A 133 4.02 9.41 -15.96
CA PRO A 133 2.96 8.87 -16.82
C PRO A 133 3.00 7.33 -16.92
N ASN A 134 4.09 6.73 -16.48
CA ASN A 134 4.33 5.29 -16.49
C ASN A 134 4.07 4.63 -15.13
N VAL A 135 3.44 5.33 -14.20
CA VAL A 135 3.12 4.80 -12.87
C VAL A 135 1.66 5.08 -12.52
N ILE A 136 0.96 4.07 -12.05
CA ILE A 136 -0.34 4.20 -11.37
C ILE A 136 -0.07 4.07 -9.86
N TYR A 137 -0.39 5.13 -9.13
CA TYR A 137 -0.18 5.23 -7.68
C TYR A 137 -1.48 4.95 -6.96
N THR A 138 -1.60 3.81 -6.30
CA THR A 138 -2.82 3.45 -5.56
C THR A 138 -2.69 3.59 -4.05
N GLY A 139 -1.51 3.92 -3.54
CA GLY A 139 -1.29 4.26 -2.15
C GLY A 139 -1.54 5.74 -1.84
N ALA A 140 -1.88 6.03 -0.58
CA ALA A 140 -2.17 7.39 -0.14
C ALA A 140 -0.95 8.33 -0.22
N VAL A 141 -1.21 9.57 -0.63
CA VAL A 141 -0.27 10.70 -0.57
C VAL A 141 -0.57 11.59 0.66
N PRO A 142 0.32 12.50 1.04
CA PRO A 142 0.23 13.23 2.30
C PRO A 142 -1.09 13.98 2.54
N ASN A 143 -1.76 14.50 1.50
CA ASN A 143 -3.06 15.12 1.65
C ASN A 143 -4.21 14.14 1.87
N GLN A 144 -3.93 12.82 1.84
CA GLN A 144 -4.90 11.75 2.08
C GLN A 144 -4.62 10.97 3.38
N ASN A 145 -3.56 11.32 4.11
CA ASN A 145 -3.21 10.66 5.37
C ASN A 145 -2.59 11.63 6.40
N SER A 146 -1.45 12.26 6.13
CA SER A 146 -0.73 13.11 7.09
C SER A 146 -1.54 14.33 7.51
N MET A 147 -2.23 14.98 6.56
CA MET A 147 -3.04 16.16 6.85
C MET A 147 -4.22 15.83 7.78
N GLN A 148 -4.94 14.74 7.50
CA GLN A 148 -6.06 14.30 8.33
C GLN A 148 -5.59 13.91 9.73
N LEU A 149 -4.48 13.18 9.80
CA LEU A 149 -3.90 12.81 11.09
C LEU A 149 -3.52 14.04 11.91
N ALA A 150 -2.78 14.98 11.32
CA ALA A 150 -2.37 16.21 11.98
C ALA A 150 -3.59 17.04 12.45
N ALA A 151 -4.59 17.22 11.58
CA ALA A 151 -5.81 17.94 11.90
C ALA A 151 -6.55 17.32 13.09
N TRP A 152 -6.73 15.98 13.03
CA TRP A 152 -7.40 15.26 14.11
C TRP A 152 -6.62 15.33 15.43
N LEU A 153 -5.30 15.17 15.40
CA LEU A 153 -4.43 15.21 16.57
C LEU A 153 -4.42 16.61 17.22
N LEU A 154 -4.26 17.67 16.43
CA LEU A 154 -4.28 19.05 16.91
C LEU A 154 -5.59 19.43 17.59
N ARG A 155 -6.70 18.85 17.14
CA ARG A 155 -8.03 19.08 17.72
C ARG A 155 -8.29 18.26 18.98
N ASN A 156 -7.86 16.98 19.00
CA ASN A 156 -8.31 16.01 19.98
C ASN A 156 -7.25 15.64 21.04
N ARG A 157 -5.97 15.96 20.79
CA ARG A 157 -4.87 15.55 21.67
C ARG A 157 -4.05 16.71 22.22
N GLY A 158 -3.64 17.63 21.36
CA GLY A 158 -2.85 18.78 21.77
C GLY A 158 -1.94 19.31 20.68
N ARG A 159 -1.01 20.19 21.06
CA ARG A 159 -0.23 20.98 20.10
C ARG A 159 1.27 20.71 20.15
N ARG A 160 1.75 19.95 21.12
CA ARG A 160 3.17 19.66 21.33
C ARG A 160 3.52 18.27 20.81
N PHE A 161 4.26 18.23 19.71
CA PHE A 161 4.59 16.99 19.01
C PHE A 161 6.07 16.64 19.18
N PHE A 162 6.35 15.37 19.42
CA PHE A 162 7.68 14.77 19.31
C PHE A 162 7.73 13.90 18.05
N LEU A 163 8.70 14.11 17.17
CA LEU A 163 8.83 13.34 15.94
C LEU A 163 9.97 12.33 16.06
N VAL A 164 9.70 11.07 15.74
CA VAL A 164 10.73 10.02 15.69
C VAL A 164 10.63 9.22 14.41
N GLY A 165 11.76 8.97 13.73
CA GLY A 165 11.78 8.23 12.48
C GLY A 165 13.05 7.42 12.26
N ALA A 166 12.97 6.49 11.30
CA ALA A 166 14.17 5.84 10.78
C ALA A 166 14.90 6.79 9.80
N ASP A 167 16.22 6.64 9.69
CA ASP A 167 17.05 7.56 8.91
C ASP A 167 17.13 7.17 7.42
N TYR A 168 16.01 7.39 6.69
CA TYR A 168 15.97 7.29 5.23
C TYR A 168 14.90 8.24 4.65
N ILE A 169 14.71 8.25 3.33
CA ILE A 169 13.90 9.27 2.62
C ILE A 169 12.49 9.41 3.18
N TYR A 170 11.71 8.32 3.22
CA TYR A 170 10.29 8.37 3.60
C TYR A 170 10.06 8.94 5.02
N PRO A 171 10.74 8.45 6.11
CA PRO A 171 10.58 9.03 7.44
C PRO A 171 10.96 10.51 7.53
N ARG A 172 12.07 10.91 6.89
CA ARG A 172 12.51 12.30 6.91
C ARG A 172 11.50 13.23 6.25
N GLU A 173 11.01 12.87 5.07
CA GLU A 173 10.01 13.67 4.38
C GLU A 173 8.65 13.62 5.06
N SER A 174 8.21 12.48 5.58
CA SER A 174 6.95 12.38 6.33
C SER A 174 6.97 13.21 7.62
N ASN A 175 8.08 13.19 8.36
CA ASN A 175 8.25 14.02 9.54
C ASN A 175 8.33 15.51 9.18
N ARG A 176 9.03 15.88 8.10
CA ARG A 176 9.05 17.26 7.59
C ARG A 176 7.65 17.76 7.26
N ILE A 177 6.86 16.96 6.52
CA ILE A 177 5.48 17.28 6.18
C ILE A 177 4.62 17.44 7.45
N MET A 178 4.76 16.51 8.40
CA MET A 178 4.03 16.60 9.68
C MET A 178 4.41 17.87 10.44
N ARG A 179 5.70 18.23 10.49
CA ARG A 179 6.17 19.48 11.12
C ARG A 179 5.54 20.69 10.44
N ASP A 180 5.67 20.79 9.12
CA ASP A 180 5.16 21.93 8.35
C ASP A 180 3.64 22.14 8.63
N ILE A 181 2.86 21.05 8.63
CA ILE A 181 1.43 21.10 8.91
C ILE A 181 1.16 21.53 10.36
N VAL A 182 1.85 20.94 11.33
CA VAL A 182 1.65 21.23 12.76
C VAL A 182 1.99 22.68 13.08
N GLU A 183 3.15 23.17 12.60
CA GLU A 183 3.60 24.54 12.85
C GLU A 183 2.70 25.58 12.17
N GLU A 184 2.25 25.34 10.92
CA GLU A 184 1.32 26.24 10.23
C GLU A 184 -0.01 26.38 10.96
N HIS A 185 -0.44 25.35 11.68
CA HIS A 185 -1.69 25.36 12.44
C HIS A 185 -1.50 25.66 13.95
N GLY A 186 -0.35 26.25 14.30
CA GLY A 186 -0.05 26.76 15.63
C GLY A 186 0.29 25.69 16.66
N GLY A 187 0.79 24.52 16.21
CA GLY A 187 1.43 23.54 17.05
C GLY A 187 2.93 23.79 17.20
N GLU A 188 3.59 22.95 17.97
CA GLU A 188 5.03 23.01 18.28
C GLU A 188 5.67 21.64 18.12
N ILE A 189 6.82 21.58 17.44
CA ILE A 189 7.67 20.39 17.45
C ILE A 189 8.68 20.54 18.60
N VAL A 190 8.49 19.77 19.66
CA VAL A 190 9.35 19.84 20.85
C VAL A 190 10.70 19.19 20.64
N ASP A 191 10.76 18.16 19.80
CA ASP A 191 12.02 17.55 19.34
C ASP A 191 11.77 16.64 18.12
N GLU A 192 12.84 16.31 17.39
CA GLU A 192 12.82 15.46 16.23
C GLU A 192 14.07 14.61 16.14
N VAL A 193 13.92 13.29 16.16
CA VAL A 193 15.03 12.33 16.23
C VAL A 193 14.93 11.30 15.11
N TYR A 194 16.08 11.03 14.49
CA TYR A 194 16.23 9.97 13.49
C TYR A 194 17.21 8.92 13.95
N LEU A 195 16.88 7.66 13.77
CA LEU A 195 17.68 6.50 14.14
C LEU A 195 17.97 5.63 12.92
N PRO A 196 19.12 4.95 12.86
CA PRO A 196 19.33 3.90 11.87
C PRO A 196 18.19 2.87 11.90
N SER A 197 17.84 2.30 10.74
CA SER A 197 16.75 1.29 10.66
C SER A 197 17.02 0.03 11.49
N ASP A 198 18.28 -0.22 11.82
CA ASP A 198 18.79 -1.29 12.68
C ASP A 198 19.29 -0.79 14.05
N ALA A 199 18.76 0.36 14.50
CA ALA A 199 19.19 0.99 15.76
C ALA A 199 19.15 0.00 16.94
N GLU A 200 20.20 0.04 17.73
CA GLU A 200 20.31 -0.74 18.95
C GLU A 200 19.28 -0.29 19.99
N PRO A 201 18.77 -1.21 20.84
CA PRO A 201 17.78 -0.89 21.87
C PRO A 201 18.15 0.30 22.77
N ALA A 202 19.44 0.49 23.09
CA ALA A 202 19.90 1.59 23.92
C ALA A 202 19.65 2.98 23.29
N ALA A 203 19.72 3.11 21.96
CA ALA A 203 19.40 4.34 21.27
C ALA A 203 17.90 4.65 21.33
N LEU A 204 17.07 3.64 21.17
CA LEU A 204 15.62 3.76 21.32
C LEU A 204 15.23 4.12 22.77
N GLU A 205 15.89 3.52 23.75
CA GLU A 205 15.67 3.81 25.18
C GLU A 205 15.96 5.28 25.49
N THR A 206 17.04 5.84 24.92
CA THR A 206 17.36 7.27 25.07
C THR A 206 16.24 8.15 24.54
N VAL A 207 15.68 7.83 23.36
CA VAL A 207 14.56 8.59 22.78
C VAL A 207 13.31 8.50 23.66
N VAL A 208 12.98 7.31 24.16
CA VAL A 208 11.82 7.15 25.06
C VAL A 208 12.01 7.90 26.38
N ALA A 209 13.22 7.93 26.94
CA ALA A 209 13.53 8.73 28.14
C ALA A 209 13.35 10.25 27.87
N GLU A 210 13.74 10.75 26.69
CA GLU A 210 13.50 12.15 26.30
C GLU A 210 12.01 12.44 26.14
N ILE A 211 11.23 11.56 25.53
CA ILE A 211 9.77 11.69 25.46
C ILE A 211 9.15 11.77 26.84
N ALA A 212 9.58 10.89 27.76
CA ALA A 212 9.10 10.90 29.16
C ALA A 212 9.46 12.19 29.88
N ARG A 213 10.62 12.77 29.61
CA ARG A 213 11.10 14.04 30.18
C ARG A 213 10.36 15.26 29.60
N MET A 214 10.18 15.30 28.28
CA MET A 214 9.58 16.45 27.57
C MET A 214 8.05 16.50 27.69
N ARG A 215 7.42 15.34 27.90
CA ARG A 215 5.95 15.23 28.01
C ARG A 215 5.23 15.92 26.84
N PRO A 216 5.46 15.53 25.58
CA PRO A 216 4.67 16.04 24.45
C PRO A 216 3.21 15.61 24.58
N ASP A 217 2.31 16.22 23.80
CA ASP A 217 0.93 15.76 23.70
C ASP A 217 0.78 14.55 22.77
N VAL A 218 1.69 14.43 21.79
CA VAL A 218 1.69 13.36 20.77
C VAL A 218 3.13 12.99 20.40
N VAL A 219 3.37 11.70 20.17
CA VAL A 219 4.57 11.21 19.50
C VAL A 219 4.17 10.77 18.09
N PHE A 220 4.65 11.46 17.06
CA PHE A 220 4.51 10.98 15.68
C PHE A 220 5.69 10.07 15.32
N SER A 221 5.41 8.82 14.97
CA SER A 221 6.42 7.80 14.70
C SER A 221 6.34 7.28 13.28
N THR A 222 7.47 7.35 12.59
CA THR A 222 7.71 6.72 11.28
C THR A 222 8.73 5.57 11.37
N LEU A 223 8.89 4.98 12.55
CA LEU A 223 9.62 3.74 12.76
C LEU A 223 8.83 2.55 12.21
N ILE A 224 9.52 1.56 11.67
CA ILE A 224 8.92 0.33 11.11
C ILE A 224 9.62 -0.93 11.63
N GLY A 225 8.96 -2.08 11.50
CA GLY A 225 9.52 -3.40 11.74
C GLY A 225 10.08 -3.57 13.16
N ARG A 226 11.31 -4.10 13.29
CA ARG A 226 11.93 -4.37 14.59
C ARG A 226 12.14 -3.13 15.44
N GLY A 227 12.46 -1.98 14.82
CA GLY A 227 12.62 -0.71 15.52
C GLY A 227 11.31 -0.24 16.16
N ALA A 228 10.21 -0.28 15.42
CA ALA A 228 8.88 0.03 15.95
C ALA A 228 8.53 -0.88 17.12
N ARG A 229 8.70 -2.20 16.97
CA ARG A 229 8.41 -3.18 18.04
C ARG A 229 9.17 -2.90 19.34
N ALA A 230 10.47 -2.62 19.23
CA ALA A 230 11.29 -2.27 20.39
C ALA A 230 10.85 -0.95 21.03
N PHE A 231 10.50 0.04 20.20
CA PHE A 231 10.04 1.35 20.65
C PHE A 231 8.74 1.26 21.45
N TYR A 232 7.70 0.57 20.95
CA TYR A 232 6.43 0.40 21.67
C TYR A 232 6.62 -0.33 23.01
N LYS A 233 7.53 -1.33 23.06
CA LYS A 233 7.84 -2.04 24.29
C LYS A 233 8.51 -1.11 25.30
N LEU A 234 9.57 -0.41 24.91
CA LEU A 234 10.29 0.54 25.77
C LEU A 234 9.37 1.69 26.23
N TYR A 235 8.50 2.15 25.36
CA TYR A 235 7.49 3.16 25.67
C TYR A 235 6.62 2.73 26.87
N ARG A 236 6.11 1.53 26.85
CA ARG A 236 5.33 0.95 27.95
C ARG A 236 6.19 0.69 29.21
N ASP A 237 7.40 0.19 29.03
CA ASP A 237 8.32 -0.09 30.15
C ASP A 237 8.71 1.17 30.91
N HIS A 238 8.73 2.35 30.26
CA HIS A 238 8.91 3.67 30.91
C HIS A 238 7.64 4.24 31.53
N GLY A 239 6.55 3.50 31.54
CA GLY A 239 5.29 3.91 32.16
C GLY A 239 4.54 5.01 31.39
N LEU A 240 4.84 5.19 30.10
CA LEU A 240 4.10 6.11 29.23
C LEU A 240 2.74 5.48 28.87
N ASP A 241 1.68 6.26 29.06
CA ASP A 241 0.31 5.83 28.77
C ASP A 241 -0.19 6.50 27.48
N PRO A 242 -0.68 5.73 26.49
CA PRO A 242 -1.25 6.29 25.26
C PRO A 242 -2.52 7.14 25.51
N ALA A 243 -3.17 7.03 26.67
CA ALA A 243 -4.25 7.94 27.04
C ALA A 243 -3.75 9.37 27.24
N ASP A 244 -2.53 9.54 27.76
CA ASP A 244 -1.88 10.83 27.98
C ASP A 244 -1.07 11.28 26.77
N ILE A 245 -0.22 10.39 26.24
CA ILE A 245 0.72 10.68 25.15
C ILE A 245 0.61 9.55 24.11
N PRO A 246 -0.31 9.58 23.15
CA PRO A 246 -0.41 8.54 22.13
C PRO A 246 0.77 8.59 21.16
N ILE A 247 1.19 7.42 20.68
CA ILE A 247 1.96 7.31 19.46
C ILE A 247 0.99 7.37 18.28
N ALA A 248 1.23 8.27 17.34
CA ALA A 248 0.51 8.38 16.09
C ALA A 248 1.40 7.97 14.92
N SER A 249 0.88 7.25 13.95
CA SER A 249 1.66 6.75 12.82
C SER A 249 0.85 6.67 11.52
N LEU A 250 1.54 6.42 10.40
CA LEU A 250 0.94 6.14 9.09
C LEU A 250 1.10 4.67 8.69
N THR A 251 1.78 3.87 9.51
CA THR A 251 2.24 2.52 9.13
C THR A 251 1.86 1.42 10.12
N MET A 252 1.21 1.76 11.24
CA MET A 252 0.73 0.75 12.19
C MET A 252 -0.50 0.04 11.60
N THR A 253 -0.32 -1.20 11.22
CA THR A 253 -1.38 -2.06 10.65
C THR A 253 -1.66 -3.26 11.53
N GLU A 254 -2.66 -4.06 11.19
CA GLU A 254 -2.99 -5.29 11.90
C GLU A 254 -1.81 -6.29 11.90
N GLY A 255 -1.02 -6.32 10.82
CA GLY A 255 0.21 -7.11 10.73
C GLY A 255 1.27 -6.63 11.71
N GLU A 256 1.52 -5.32 11.78
CA GLU A 256 2.44 -4.71 12.74
C GLU A 256 1.97 -4.93 14.19
N ILE A 257 0.68 -4.74 14.48
CA ILE A 257 0.09 -4.99 15.81
C ILE A 257 0.32 -6.43 16.25
N ARG A 258 0.14 -7.39 15.36
CA ARG A 258 0.41 -8.81 15.66
C ARG A 258 1.88 -9.04 16.03
N MET A 259 2.82 -8.37 15.38
CA MET A 259 4.25 -8.49 15.67
C MET A 259 4.67 -7.74 16.94
N ILE A 260 4.12 -6.56 17.17
CA ILE A 260 4.40 -5.74 18.36
C ILE A 260 3.80 -6.38 19.61
N GLY A 261 2.56 -6.83 19.50
CA GLY A 261 1.72 -7.36 20.56
C GLY A 261 0.54 -6.42 20.84
N PRO A 262 -0.72 -6.90 20.73
CA PRO A 262 -1.92 -6.08 20.89
C PRO A 262 -1.95 -5.24 22.17
N ALA A 263 -1.51 -5.81 23.29
CA ALA A 263 -1.49 -5.13 24.58
C ALA A 263 -0.54 -3.90 24.62
N LEU A 264 0.44 -3.82 23.72
CA LEU A 264 1.35 -2.67 23.62
C LEU A 264 0.81 -1.60 22.67
N CYS A 265 -0.12 -1.95 21.78
CA CYS A 265 -0.62 -1.06 20.74
C CYS A 265 -1.92 -0.34 21.12
N GLY A 266 -2.67 -0.83 22.12
CA GLY A 266 -3.95 -0.26 22.52
C GLY A 266 -3.84 1.21 22.92
N GLY A 267 -4.73 2.06 22.37
CA GLY A 267 -4.78 3.52 22.61
C GLY A 267 -3.92 4.34 21.64
N HIS A 268 -3.06 3.73 20.85
CA HIS A 268 -2.28 4.42 19.82
C HIS A 268 -3.10 4.65 18.55
N ILE A 269 -2.66 5.56 17.69
CA ILE A 269 -3.45 6.16 16.62
C ILE A 269 -2.77 5.92 15.27
N VAL A 270 -3.56 5.65 14.23
CA VAL A 270 -3.08 5.55 12.86
C VAL A 270 -3.97 6.35 11.91
N SER A 271 -3.38 6.95 10.88
CA SER A 271 -4.13 7.35 9.70
C SER A 271 -3.91 6.31 8.60
N ALA A 272 -5.01 5.78 8.08
CA ALA A 272 -5.03 4.76 7.04
C ALA A 272 -6.28 4.92 6.17
N THR A 273 -6.22 4.47 4.94
CA THR A 273 -7.41 4.42 4.06
C THR A 273 -8.23 3.16 4.32
N TYR A 274 -7.59 2.11 4.82
CA TYR A 274 -8.20 0.85 5.15
C TYR A 274 -7.79 0.34 6.54
N VAL A 275 -8.76 -0.20 7.27
CA VAL A 275 -8.58 -1.07 8.43
C VAL A 275 -9.53 -2.27 8.29
N ASN A 276 -9.13 -3.45 8.75
CA ASN A 276 -9.92 -4.67 8.51
C ASN A 276 -11.26 -4.70 9.24
N SER A 277 -11.48 -3.79 10.19
CA SER A 277 -12.75 -3.63 10.90
C SER A 277 -13.83 -2.87 10.12
N LEU A 278 -13.54 -2.37 8.92
CA LEU A 278 -14.55 -1.70 8.08
C LEU A 278 -15.70 -2.63 7.74
N ASP A 279 -16.94 -2.16 7.96
CA ASP A 279 -18.13 -2.95 7.70
C ASP A 279 -18.82 -2.54 6.39
N ASN A 280 -18.36 -3.09 5.30
CA ASN A 280 -18.97 -2.95 3.98
C ASN A 280 -18.92 -4.27 3.19
N PRO A 281 -19.74 -4.43 2.13
CA PRO A 281 -19.78 -5.68 1.37
C PRO A 281 -18.44 -6.05 0.70
N GLY A 282 -17.68 -5.07 0.20
CA GLY A 282 -16.35 -5.27 -0.42
C GLY A 282 -15.37 -5.88 0.58
N ASN A 283 -15.28 -5.28 1.76
CA ASN A 283 -14.40 -5.78 2.81
C ASN A 283 -14.79 -7.17 3.32
N ARG A 284 -16.09 -7.45 3.48
CA ARG A 284 -16.54 -8.78 3.88
C ARG A 284 -16.14 -9.86 2.87
N ARG A 285 -16.24 -9.59 1.56
CA ARG A 285 -15.79 -10.52 0.49
C ARG A 285 -14.28 -10.73 0.56
N PHE A 286 -13.51 -9.66 0.63
CA PHE A 286 -12.05 -9.69 0.73
C PHE A 286 -11.58 -10.49 1.96
N LEU A 287 -12.11 -10.21 3.15
CA LEU A 287 -11.75 -10.92 4.38
C LEU A 287 -12.14 -12.39 4.35
N GLN A 288 -13.24 -12.74 3.70
CA GLN A 288 -13.63 -14.15 3.50
C GLN A 288 -12.62 -14.87 2.60
N ALA A 289 -12.27 -14.29 1.47
CA ALA A 289 -11.29 -14.84 0.54
C ALA A 289 -9.90 -14.93 1.19
N TRP A 290 -9.48 -13.87 1.89
CA TRP A 290 -8.22 -13.83 2.61
C TRP A 290 -8.10 -14.97 3.63
N ARG A 291 -9.12 -15.16 4.48
CA ARG A 291 -9.14 -16.23 5.48
C ARG A 291 -9.14 -17.61 4.83
N ALA A 292 -9.87 -17.79 3.75
CA ALA A 292 -9.90 -19.06 3.03
C ALA A 292 -8.52 -19.42 2.46
N ARG A 293 -7.73 -18.43 2.03
CA ARG A 293 -6.44 -18.62 1.38
C ARG A 293 -5.26 -18.65 2.35
N PHE A 294 -5.26 -17.76 3.36
CA PHE A 294 -4.12 -17.52 4.25
C PHE A 294 -4.39 -17.83 5.72
N GLY A 295 -5.59 -18.34 6.05
CA GLY A 295 -5.95 -18.71 7.43
C GLY A 295 -6.00 -17.53 8.39
N ASP A 296 -5.34 -17.66 9.53
CA ASP A 296 -5.34 -16.66 10.62
C ASP A 296 -4.35 -15.49 10.41
N GLN A 297 -3.76 -15.37 9.24
CA GLN A 297 -2.95 -14.19 8.91
C GLN A 297 -3.86 -12.95 8.86
N PRO A 298 -3.54 -11.86 9.57
CA PRO A 298 -4.36 -10.66 9.47
C PRO A 298 -4.28 -10.07 8.07
N ALA A 299 -5.42 -9.70 7.52
CA ALA A 299 -5.44 -8.78 6.38
C ALA A 299 -5.19 -7.36 6.91
N SER A 300 -4.39 -6.60 6.22
CA SER A 300 -4.05 -5.22 6.57
C SER A 300 -4.15 -4.29 5.37
N MET A 301 -3.94 -3.00 5.61
CA MET A 301 -3.85 -1.99 4.56
C MET A 301 -2.85 -2.39 3.46
N TRP A 302 -1.72 -3.03 3.81
CA TRP A 302 -0.72 -3.45 2.83
C TRP A 302 -1.21 -4.52 1.87
N SER A 303 -1.91 -5.52 2.39
CA SER A 303 -2.49 -6.58 1.56
C SER A 303 -3.68 -6.08 0.75
N GLU A 304 -4.48 -5.21 1.31
CA GLU A 304 -5.67 -4.63 0.68
C GLU A 304 -5.31 -3.71 -0.49
N MET A 305 -4.37 -2.79 -0.32
CA MET A 305 -3.89 -1.91 -1.40
C MET A 305 -3.37 -2.70 -2.60
N ALA A 306 -2.62 -3.77 -2.35
CA ALA A 306 -2.09 -4.63 -3.39
C ALA A 306 -3.17 -5.49 -4.08
N TYR A 307 -4.18 -5.90 -3.35
CA TYR A 307 -5.36 -6.56 -3.89
C TYR A 307 -6.15 -5.60 -4.80
N ASN A 308 -6.40 -4.40 -4.34
CA ASN A 308 -7.17 -3.38 -5.05
C ASN A 308 -6.56 -3.01 -6.40
N GLN A 309 -5.24 -2.78 -6.44
CA GLN A 309 -4.58 -2.37 -7.68
C GLN A 309 -4.69 -3.42 -8.79
N VAL A 310 -4.69 -4.72 -8.44
CA VAL A 310 -4.82 -5.81 -9.43
C VAL A 310 -6.23 -5.90 -9.97
N HIS A 311 -7.25 -5.75 -9.12
CA HIS A 311 -8.64 -5.69 -9.57
C HIS A 311 -8.91 -4.48 -10.46
N LEU A 312 -8.39 -3.30 -10.09
CA LEU A 312 -8.53 -2.09 -10.89
C LEU A 312 -7.81 -2.24 -12.25
N PHE A 313 -6.60 -2.83 -12.25
CA PHE A 313 -5.91 -3.20 -13.46
C PHE A 313 -6.71 -4.15 -14.35
N ALA A 314 -7.33 -5.17 -13.77
CA ALA A 314 -8.13 -6.14 -14.53
C ALA A 314 -9.33 -5.47 -15.22
N LEU A 315 -9.99 -4.50 -14.56
CA LEU A 315 -11.05 -3.70 -15.15
C LEU A 315 -10.52 -2.83 -16.30
N ALA A 316 -9.39 -2.17 -16.11
CA ALA A 316 -8.72 -1.37 -17.14
C ALA A 316 -8.28 -2.25 -18.33
N LEU A 317 -7.70 -3.42 -18.06
CA LEU A 317 -7.28 -4.37 -19.09
C LEU A 317 -8.47 -4.94 -19.89
N ALA A 318 -9.58 -5.24 -19.23
CA ALA A 318 -10.80 -5.67 -19.90
C ALA A 318 -11.33 -4.63 -20.90
N ARG A 319 -11.15 -3.33 -20.57
CA ARG A 319 -11.52 -2.22 -21.44
C ARG A 319 -10.48 -1.98 -22.55
N ALA A 320 -9.19 -1.94 -22.19
CA ALA A 320 -8.09 -1.66 -23.12
C ALA A 320 -7.84 -2.79 -24.12
N GLN A 321 -8.11 -4.04 -23.73
CA GLN A 321 -7.80 -5.26 -24.50
C GLN A 321 -6.33 -5.29 -24.98
N SER A 322 -5.41 -4.70 -24.18
CA SER A 322 -4.01 -4.49 -24.55
C SER A 322 -3.17 -4.21 -23.31
N LEU A 323 -1.92 -4.69 -23.29
CA LEU A 323 -0.92 -4.30 -22.30
C LEU A 323 -0.10 -3.06 -22.70
N ASP A 324 -0.48 -2.38 -23.79
CA ASP A 324 0.11 -1.09 -24.14
C ASP A 324 -0.12 -0.06 -23.05
N THR A 325 0.95 0.59 -22.60
CA THR A 325 0.93 1.50 -21.46
C THR A 325 -0.07 2.64 -21.63
N SER A 326 -0.10 3.29 -22.79
CA SER A 326 -1.00 4.42 -23.01
C SER A 326 -2.47 4.01 -22.99
N LYS A 327 -2.79 2.86 -23.60
CA LYS A 327 -4.16 2.32 -23.59
C LYS A 327 -4.62 1.90 -22.20
N LEU A 328 -3.71 1.34 -21.39
CA LEU A 328 -4.02 0.97 -20.00
C LEU A 328 -4.24 2.20 -19.13
N VAL A 329 -3.39 3.22 -19.28
CA VAL A 329 -3.51 4.49 -18.54
C VAL A 329 -4.82 5.20 -18.92
N ASP A 330 -5.16 5.28 -20.20
CA ASP A 330 -6.45 5.86 -20.63
C ASP A 330 -7.63 5.05 -20.06
N ALA A 331 -7.55 3.73 -20.12
CA ALA A 331 -8.62 2.85 -19.65
C ALA A 331 -8.82 2.91 -18.12
N VAL A 332 -7.74 3.04 -17.33
CA VAL A 332 -7.85 3.07 -15.87
C VAL A 332 -8.55 4.34 -15.36
N HIS A 333 -8.46 5.45 -16.10
CA HIS A 333 -9.17 6.69 -15.77
C HIS A 333 -10.69 6.60 -15.96
N GLU A 334 -11.17 5.55 -16.63
CA GLU A 334 -12.58 5.37 -16.97
C GLU A 334 -13.23 4.20 -16.22
N VAL A 335 -12.53 3.59 -15.27
CA VAL A 335 -13.03 2.47 -14.47
C VAL A 335 -13.04 2.80 -12.98
N GLU A 336 -13.94 2.16 -12.27
CA GLU A 336 -14.08 2.25 -10.81
C GLU A 336 -14.16 0.83 -10.23
N PHE A 337 -13.62 0.66 -9.03
CA PHE A 337 -13.66 -0.61 -8.31
C PHE A 337 -14.31 -0.43 -6.93
N ASP A 338 -15.36 -1.23 -6.65
CA ASP A 338 -15.98 -1.32 -5.32
C ASP A 338 -15.09 -2.17 -4.40
N SER A 339 -14.10 -1.53 -3.82
CA SER A 339 -13.01 -2.12 -3.07
C SER A 339 -13.35 -2.34 -1.59
N PRO A 340 -12.52 -3.08 -0.82
CA PRO A 340 -12.68 -3.21 0.62
C PRO A 340 -12.66 -1.89 1.39
N GLU A 341 -11.92 -0.88 0.91
CA GLU A 341 -11.89 0.46 1.52
C GLU A 341 -13.01 1.40 1.05
N GLY A 342 -13.77 0.99 0.02
CA GLY A 342 -14.81 1.78 -0.63
C GLY A 342 -14.57 1.96 -2.12
N LEU A 343 -15.23 2.95 -2.73
CA LEU A 343 -15.10 3.19 -4.16
C LEU A 343 -13.71 3.73 -4.51
N LEU A 344 -12.98 3.00 -5.34
CA LEU A 344 -11.64 3.33 -5.80
C LEU A 344 -11.65 3.73 -7.26
N ARG A 345 -11.01 4.87 -7.58
CA ARG A 345 -10.77 5.35 -8.94
C ARG A 345 -9.47 6.14 -9.03
N ILE A 346 -8.93 6.27 -10.23
CA ILE A 346 -7.68 7.00 -10.48
C ILE A 346 -7.99 8.40 -11.03
N ASP A 347 -7.36 9.43 -10.43
CA ASP A 347 -7.41 10.80 -10.94
C ASP A 347 -6.59 10.91 -12.24
N ALA A 348 -7.26 11.32 -13.32
CA ALA A 348 -6.64 11.44 -14.64
C ALA A 348 -5.57 12.56 -14.73
N GLY A 349 -5.54 13.47 -13.77
CA GLY A 349 -4.58 14.58 -13.75
C GLY A 349 -3.19 14.18 -13.26
N ASN A 350 -3.09 13.07 -12.49
CA ASN A 350 -1.83 12.70 -11.86
C ASN A 350 -1.63 11.19 -11.62
N ASN A 351 -2.50 10.33 -12.16
CA ASN A 351 -2.43 8.86 -12.02
C ASN A 351 -2.46 8.32 -10.58
N HIS A 352 -3.01 9.09 -9.63
CA HIS A 352 -3.14 8.66 -8.24
C HIS A 352 -4.57 8.28 -7.90
N ALA A 353 -4.71 7.37 -6.95
CA ALA A 353 -6.01 6.95 -6.45
C ALA A 353 -6.70 8.06 -5.64
N MET A 354 -8.00 8.23 -5.84
CA MET A 354 -8.86 9.00 -4.95
C MET A 354 -9.25 8.08 -3.79
N LEU A 355 -8.88 8.45 -2.56
CA LEU A 355 -8.99 7.59 -1.38
C LEU A 355 -9.78 8.27 -0.27
N THR A 356 -10.55 7.49 0.48
CA THR A 356 -11.25 7.98 1.68
C THR A 356 -10.31 7.88 2.89
N PRO A 357 -9.85 9.01 3.45
CA PRO A 357 -8.95 8.98 4.59
C PRO A 357 -9.69 8.65 5.88
N ARG A 358 -9.00 7.95 6.78
CA ARG A 358 -9.51 7.59 8.10
C ARG A 358 -8.46 7.81 9.17
N VAL A 359 -8.91 8.14 10.37
CA VAL A 359 -8.11 8.06 11.59
C VAL A 359 -8.70 6.97 12.45
N ALA A 360 -7.87 6.04 12.87
CA ALA A 360 -8.29 4.91 13.69
C ALA A 360 -7.45 4.79 14.96
N MET A 361 -8.07 4.28 16.01
CA MET A 361 -7.43 4.01 17.29
C MET A 361 -7.32 2.49 17.48
N CYS A 362 -6.15 2.02 17.84
CA CYS A 362 -5.95 0.62 18.19
C CYS A 362 -6.64 0.29 19.51
N LYS A 363 -7.42 -0.78 19.53
CA LYS A 363 -8.03 -1.31 20.75
C LYS A 363 -7.08 -2.28 21.46
N PRO A 364 -7.31 -2.57 22.78
CA PRO A 364 -6.47 -3.51 23.52
C PRO A 364 -6.46 -4.94 22.95
N ASP A 365 -7.45 -5.31 22.15
CA ASP A 365 -7.52 -6.61 21.47
C ASP A 365 -6.76 -6.64 20.15
N GLY A 366 -6.19 -5.49 19.73
CA GLY A 366 -5.44 -5.34 18.49
C GLY A 366 -6.29 -5.04 17.24
N THR A 367 -7.57 -4.86 17.38
CA THR A 367 -8.43 -4.35 16.32
C THR A 367 -8.47 -2.83 16.32
N PHE A 368 -8.95 -2.23 15.23
CA PHE A 368 -9.08 -0.79 15.11
C PHE A 368 -10.52 -0.32 15.30
N ASP A 369 -10.65 0.85 15.93
CA ASP A 369 -11.86 1.67 15.95
C ASP A 369 -11.63 2.89 15.06
N VAL A 370 -12.47 3.10 14.04
CA VAL A 370 -12.43 4.31 13.21
C VAL A 370 -13.03 5.46 14.03
N VAL A 371 -12.18 6.40 14.42
CA VAL A 371 -12.57 7.57 15.25
C VAL A 371 -12.87 8.80 14.40
N TRP A 372 -12.49 8.79 13.14
CA TRP A 372 -12.82 9.78 12.12
C TRP A 372 -12.71 9.18 10.73
N GLU A 373 -13.62 9.57 9.85
CA GLU A 373 -13.66 9.14 8.45
C GLU A 373 -14.03 10.32 7.54
N GLY A 374 -13.32 10.47 6.44
CA GLY A 374 -13.66 11.42 5.39
C GLY A 374 -15.02 11.09 4.76
N ARG A 375 -15.82 12.10 4.44
CA ARG A 375 -17.16 11.91 3.85
C ARG A 375 -17.10 11.39 2.41
N GLU A 376 -16.06 11.80 1.70
CA GLU A 376 -15.84 11.47 0.29
C GLU A 376 -14.37 11.15 0.03
N PRO A 377 -14.05 10.41 -1.04
CA PRO A 377 -12.68 10.23 -1.48
C PRO A 377 -12.00 11.56 -1.77
N VAL A 378 -10.84 11.77 -1.18
CA VAL A 378 -10.05 13.00 -1.37
C VAL A 378 -9.28 12.92 -2.67
N LYS A 379 -9.35 13.99 -3.47
CA LYS A 379 -8.51 14.13 -4.66
C LYS A 379 -7.03 14.16 -4.25
N PRO A 380 -6.18 13.31 -4.83
CA PRO A 380 -4.76 13.28 -4.50
C PRO A 380 -4.05 14.57 -4.92
N ASP A 381 -3.25 15.14 -4.01
CA ASP A 381 -2.29 16.21 -4.28
C ASP A 381 -0.87 15.72 -3.90
N PRO A 382 -0.18 15.03 -4.82
CA PRO A 382 1.13 14.48 -4.53
C PRO A 382 2.19 15.56 -4.27
N TYR A 383 1.97 16.80 -4.71
CA TYR A 383 2.90 17.92 -4.48
C TYR A 383 2.56 18.75 -3.25
N LEU A 384 1.46 18.42 -2.57
CA LEU A 384 0.99 19.09 -1.36
C LEU A 384 1.01 20.62 -1.52
N THR A 385 0.28 21.10 -2.52
CA THR A 385 0.27 22.51 -2.92
C THR A 385 -0.40 23.41 -1.89
N THR A 386 -1.16 22.83 -0.96
CA THR A 386 -1.79 23.54 0.16
C THR A 386 -1.74 22.70 1.43
N TYR A 387 -1.61 23.38 2.60
CA TYR A 387 -1.74 22.78 3.94
C TYR A 387 -3.06 23.16 4.62
N GLY A 388 -4.03 23.67 3.87
CA GLY A 388 -5.29 24.14 4.43
C GLY A 388 -6.19 23.02 4.96
N PHE A 389 -6.72 23.20 6.17
CA PHE A 389 -7.68 22.25 6.77
C PHE A 389 -9.15 22.57 6.43
N ALA A 390 -9.41 23.57 5.61
CA ALA A 390 -10.78 24.04 5.37
C ALA A 390 -11.73 22.93 4.90
N GLU A 391 -11.22 21.97 4.12
CA GLU A 391 -11.99 20.82 3.64
C GLU A 391 -12.26 19.76 4.71
N PHE A 392 -11.49 19.75 5.81
CA PHE A 392 -11.62 18.77 6.91
C PHE A 392 -12.53 19.25 8.03
N TRP A 393 -12.77 20.58 8.10
CA TRP A 393 -13.59 21.19 9.15
C TRP A 393 -15.02 21.50 8.70
N LEU A 394 -15.34 21.27 7.40
CA LEU A 394 -16.67 21.52 6.87
C LEU A 394 -17.63 20.44 7.37
N ASP A 395 -18.40 20.85 8.34
CA ASP A 395 -19.66 20.35 8.86
C ASP A 395 -19.64 19.50 10.14
N GLY A 396 -20.20 20.10 11.14
CA GLY A 396 -20.92 19.41 12.20
C GLY A 396 -20.40 19.58 13.61
N ASP A 397 -19.38 20.40 13.86
CA ASP A 397 -19.00 20.74 15.22
C ASP A 397 -18.99 22.25 15.45
N SER A 398 -20.19 22.84 15.32
CA SER A 398 -20.54 24.04 16.09
C SER A 398 -21.05 23.55 17.46
N ALA A 399 -20.15 23.48 18.44
CA ALA A 399 -20.40 23.79 19.86
C ALA A 399 -19.18 23.35 20.69
#